data_8de9a226b382278234a8d54b1206cf79
#
_entry.id   8de9a226b382278234a8d54b1206cf79
#
_cell.length_a   1.000
_cell.length_b   1.000
_cell.length_c   1.000
_cell.angle_alpha   90.00
_cell.angle_beta   90.00
_cell.angle_gamma   90.00
#
_symmetry.space_group_name_H-M   'P 1'
#
loop_
_entity.id
_entity.type
_entity.pdbx_description
1 polymer ?
#
loop_
_entity_poly.entity_id
_entity_poly.type
_entity_poly.pdbx_seq_one_letter_code
_entity_poly.pdbx_strand_id
1 'polypeptide(L)'
;MVEAYASSSAHAEMLAIDMAEAKLGSKWLSGCELYVTLEPCSMCAGAMVLSRLDKLYIGTMDPKNGAAGSIFDITNEAQLNHSIYVERGILAEKCAEVLTSFFRELRVSKAQLRKKNIDAVENEVDILEEN
;
A
#
# COMPACT_ATOMS: atom_id res chain seq x y z
N MET A 1 2.03 -7.13 -2.40
CA MET A 1 2.67 -7.15 -1.06
C MET A 1 1.68 -7.55 0.02
N VAL A 2 0.56 -6.83 0.17
CA VAL A 2 -0.48 -7.18 1.16
C VAL A 2 -0.97 -8.62 0.99
N GLU A 3 -1.16 -9.05 -0.25
CA GLU A 3 -1.62 -10.41 -0.56
C GLU A 3 -0.63 -11.50 -0.13
N ALA A 4 0.67 -11.22 -0.21
CA ALA A 4 1.70 -12.19 0.15
C ALA A 4 1.78 -12.42 1.68
N TYR A 5 1.49 -11.39 2.46
CA TYR A 5 1.63 -11.43 3.92
C TYR A 5 0.30 -11.63 4.66
N ALA A 6 -0.83 -11.60 3.94
CA ALA A 6 -2.17 -11.76 4.53
C ALA A 6 -2.39 -10.85 5.76
N SER A 7 -1.88 -9.62 5.71
CA SER A 7 -1.93 -8.66 6.81
C SER A 7 -2.38 -7.30 6.29
N SER A 8 -3.27 -6.64 7.03
CA SER A 8 -3.74 -5.30 6.68
C SER A 8 -2.65 -4.24 6.80
N SER A 9 -1.58 -4.50 7.54
CA SER A 9 -0.46 -3.57 7.72
C SER A 9 0.72 -3.86 6.79
N ALA A 10 0.66 -4.90 5.95
CA ALA A 10 1.76 -5.29 5.06
C ALA A 10 1.75 -4.47 3.76
N HIS A 11 1.75 -3.15 3.88
CA HIS A 11 1.86 -2.24 2.74
C HIS A 11 3.31 -2.12 2.29
N ALA A 12 3.52 -1.93 0.99
CA ALA A 12 4.87 -1.82 0.42
C ALA A 12 5.67 -0.68 1.06
N GLU A 13 5.03 0.44 1.38
CA GLU A 13 5.67 1.59 2.02
C GLU A 13 6.20 1.23 3.41
N MET A 14 5.45 0.45 4.19
CA MET A 14 5.88 0.00 5.52
C MET A 14 7.10 -0.91 5.41
N LEU A 15 7.10 -1.82 4.45
CA LEU A 15 8.22 -2.71 4.20
C LEU A 15 9.46 -1.93 3.77
N ALA A 16 9.28 -0.93 2.90
CA ALA A 16 10.39 -0.09 2.44
C ALA A 16 11.01 0.69 3.60
N ILE A 17 10.21 1.25 4.49
CA ILE A 17 10.67 1.96 5.68
C ILE A 17 11.47 1.03 6.59
N ASP A 18 10.93 -0.15 6.89
CA ASP A 18 11.60 -1.13 7.75
C ASP A 18 12.94 -1.56 7.18
N MET A 19 12.99 -1.82 5.87
CA MET A 19 14.23 -2.20 5.19
C MET A 19 15.26 -1.07 5.20
N ALA A 20 14.83 0.18 4.99
CA ALA A 20 15.72 1.33 5.00
C ALA A 20 16.29 1.56 6.40
N GLU A 21 15.47 1.48 7.43
CA GLU A 21 15.91 1.62 8.82
C GLU A 21 16.94 0.54 9.19
N ALA A 22 16.69 -0.69 8.79
CA ALA A 22 17.61 -1.80 9.03
C ALA A 22 18.93 -1.60 8.32
N LYS A 23 18.88 -1.17 7.04
CA LYS A 23 20.10 -0.94 6.25
C LYS A 23 20.94 0.21 6.77
N LEU A 24 20.30 1.31 7.20
CA LEU A 24 20.98 2.49 7.72
C LEU A 24 21.38 2.35 9.19
N GLY A 25 20.83 1.36 9.88
CA GLY A 25 21.03 1.18 11.32
C GLY A 25 20.45 2.34 12.12
N SER A 26 19.38 2.96 11.64
CA SER A 26 18.78 4.13 12.26
C SER A 26 17.27 4.09 12.10
N LYS A 27 16.54 4.49 13.15
CA LYS A 27 15.09 4.65 13.09
C LYS A 27 14.66 5.92 12.35
N TRP A 28 15.60 6.81 12.03
CA TRP A 28 15.33 8.05 11.34
C TRP A 28 15.92 8.02 9.93
N LEU A 29 15.06 8.36 8.97
CA LEU A 29 15.40 8.35 7.55
C LEU A 29 15.75 9.76 7.04
N SER A 30 16.45 10.54 7.86
CA SER A 30 16.91 11.88 7.48
C SER A 30 17.78 11.80 6.23
N GLY A 31 17.52 12.67 5.26
CA GLY A 31 18.21 12.66 3.98
C GLY A 31 17.68 11.62 2.98
N CYS A 32 16.66 10.85 3.33
CA CYS A 32 16.09 9.84 2.45
C CYS A 32 14.87 10.37 1.70
N GLU A 33 14.66 9.82 0.51
CA GLU A 33 13.50 10.10 -0.33
C GLU A 33 12.73 8.80 -0.59
N LEU A 34 11.40 8.90 -0.66
CA LEU A 34 10.54 7.76 -0.98
C LEU A 34 9.67 8.09 -2.18
N TYR A 35 9.59 7.16 -3.12
CA TYR A 35 8.77 7.26 -4.32
C TYR A 35 7.65 6.22 -4.22
N VAL A 36 6.41 6.66 -4.34
CA VAL A 36 5.24 5.79 -4.27
C VAL A 36 4.34 5.99 -5.48
N THR A 37 3.75 4.91 -5.98
CA THR A 37 2.79 4.97 -7.09
C THR A 37 1.44 5.51 -6.65
N LEU A 38 1.03 5.18 -5.44
CA LEU A 38 -0.25 5.60 -4.87
C LEU A 38 -0.02 6.40 -3.59
N GLU A 39 -0.81 7.44 -3.40
CA GLU A 39 -0.79 8.25 -2.17
C GLU A 39 -0.90 7.35 -0.93
N PRO A 40 -0.03 7.56 0.07
CA PRO A 40 -0.04 6.71 1.27
C PRO A 40 -1.31 6.90 2.10
N CYS A 41 -1.76 5.80 2.73
CA CYS A 41 -2.83 5.83 3.72
C CYS A 41 -2.33 6.44 5.04
N SER A 42 -3.24 6.58 6.02
CA SER A 42 -2.89 7.17 7.32
C SER A 42 -1.78 6.41 8.05
N MET A 43 -1.79 5.10 8.00
CA MET A 43 -0.75 4.26 8.62
C MET A 43 0.62 4.53 8.02
N CYS A 44 0.72 4.49 6.69
CA CYS A 44 1.99 4.68 5.99
C CYS A 44 2.48 6.14 6.12
N ALA A 45 1.61 7.11 5.97
CA ALA A 45 1.96 8.52 6.13
C ALA A 45 2.42 8.80 7.56
N GLY A 46 1.77 8.24 8.56
CA GLY A 46 2.19 8.34 9.96
C GLY A 46 3.57 7.74 10.20
N ALA A 47 3.82 6.57 9.62
CA ALA A 47 5.13 5.92 9.72
C ALA A 47 6.23 6.76 9.07
N MET A 48 5.94 7.40 7.94
CA MET A 48 6.88 8.30 7.25
C MET A 48 7.25 9.49 8.12
N VAL A 49 6.28 10.08 8.81
CA VAL A 49 6.53 11.20 9.72
C VAL A 49 7.35 10.74 10.93
N LEU A 50 6.98 9.60 11.53
CA LEU A 50 7.69 9.05 12.70
C LEU A 50 9.13 8.70 12.36
N SER A 51 9.40 8.22 11.16
CA SER A 51 10.75 7.88 10.70
C SER A 51 11.55 9.07 10.19
N ARG A 52 11.01 10.28 10.21
CA ARG A 52 11.68 11.51 9.78
C ARG A 52 12.10 11.49 8.30
N LEU A 53 11.23 10.95 7.45
CA LEU A 53 11.47 10.98 6.00
C LEU A 53 11.54 12.43 5.51
N ASP A 54 12.53 12.77 4.67
CA ASP A 54 12.68 14.13 4.16
C ASP A 54 11.75 14.44 3.01
N LYS A 55 11.66 13.55 2.03
CA LYS A 55 10.92 13.81 0.79
C LYS A 55 10.06 12.61 0.39
N LEU A 56 8.85 12.91 -0.11
CA LEU A 56 7.91 11.92 -0.63
C LEU A 56 7.45 12.35 -2.01
N TYR A 57 7.56 11.45 -2.99
CA TYR A 57 7.10 11.68 -4.35
C TYR A 57 5.94 10.71 -4.63
N ILE A 58 4.78 11.28 -4.96
CA ILE A 58 3.54 10.53 -5.15
C ILE A 58 3.14 10.54 -6.63
N GLY A 59 2.82 9.36 -7.18
CA GLY A 59 2.31 9.24 -8.53
C GLY A 59 0.85 9.67 -8.62
N THR A 60 -0.07 8.82 -8.17
CA THR A 60 -1.50 9.11 -8.23
C THR A 60 -2.09 9.26 -6.84
N MET A 61 -3.12 10.09 -6.72
CA MET A 61 -3.81 10.35 -5.45
C MET A 61 -4.88 9.29 -5.19
N ASP A 62 -5.21 9.09 -3.92
CA ASP A 62 -6.24 8.15 -3.48
C ASP A 62 -7.35 8.91 -2.75
N PRO A 63 -8.45 9.22 -3.43
CA PRO A 63 -9.53 10.01 -2.83
C PRO A 63 -10.29 9.29 -1.73
N LYS A 64 -10.12 7.99 -1.57
CA LYS A 64 -10.82 7.18 -0.56
C LYS A 64 -10.03 7.01 0.73
N ASN A 65 -8.71 6.84 0.63
CA ASN A 65 -7.88 6.48 1.78
C ASN A 65 -6.62 7.34 1.91
N GLY A 66 -6.42 8.31 1.04
CA GLY A 66 -5.19 9.09 1.00
C GLY A 66 -5.01 10.02 2.19
N ALA A 67 -3.82 10.03 2.75
CA ALA A 67 -3.45 10.81 3.93
C ALA A 67 -2.29 11.80 3.67
N ALA A 68 -2.05 12.12 2.42
CA ALA A 68 -1.05 13.11 2.01
C ALA A 68 -1.66 14.20 1.09
N GLY A 69 -2.89 14.58 1.39
CA GLY A 69 -3.59 15.66 0.74
C GLY A 69 -5.03 15.36 0.31
N SER A 70 -5.43 14.09 0.12
CA SER A 70 -6.77 13.75 -0.37
C SER A 70 -7.85 13.87 0.70
N ILE A 71 -7.82 13.02 1.74
CA ILE A 71 -8.80 13.11 2.83
C ILE A 71 -8.26 14.03 3.91
N PHE A 72 -7.04 13.81 4.32
CA PHE A 72 -6.30 14.69 5.22
C PHE A 72 -4.83 14.65 4.85
N ASP A 73 -4.02 15.49 5.50
CA ASP A 73 -2.59 15.57 5.19
C ASP A 73 -1.76 15.41 6.45
N ILE A 74 -1.38 14.17 6.75
CA ILE A 74 -0.52 13.84 7.89
C ILE A 74 0.92 14.31 7.63
N THR A 75 1.35 14.37 6.37
CA THR A 75 2.73 14.72 6.01
C THR A 75 3.09 16.16 6.36
N ASN A 76 2.10 17.03 6.46
CA ASN A 76 2.29 18.45 6.74
C ASN A 76 1.40 18.97 7.88
N GLU A 77 1.09 18.12 8.84
CA GLU A 77 0.34 18.53 10.03
C GLU A 77 1.25 19.31 10.98
N ALA A 78 0.90 20.58 11.24
CA ALA A 78 1.71 21.50 12.02
C ALA A 78 1.92 21.05 13.49
N GLN A 79 1.02 20.25 14.02
CA GLN A 79 1.11 19.77 15.41
C GLN A 79 2.03 18.54 15.55
N LEU A 80 2.45 17.93 14.45
CA LEU A 80 3.38 16.81 14.48
C LEU A 80 4.82 17.31 14.51
N ASN A 81 5.72 16.47 15.03
CA ASN A 81 7.13 16.84 15.25
C ASN A 81 7.96 16.99 13.97
N HIS A 82 7.45 16.52 12.84
CA HIS A 82 8.18 16.50 11.58
C HIS A 82 7.22 16.72 10.42
N SER A 83 7.66 17.47 9.43
CA SER A 83 6.94 17.64 8.16
C SER A 83 7.79 17.09 7.03
N ILE A 84 7.11 16.55 6.00
CA ILE A 84 7.74 15.95 4.84
C ILE A 84 7.53 16.86 3.64
N TYR A 85 8.58 17.07 2.84
CA TYR A 85 8.42 17.73 1.55
C TYR A 85 7.74 16.74 0.58
N VAL A 86 6.61 17.12 0.01
CA VAL A 86 5.80 16.23 -0.84
C VAL A 86 5.63 16.82 -2.23
N GLU A 87 5.94 16.03 -3.25
CA GLU A 87 5.58 16.31 -4.64
C GLU A 87 4.54 15.30 -5.11
N ARG A 88 3.46 15.80 -5.72
CA ARG A 88 2.31 15.02 -6.15
C ARG A 88 2.18 15.04 -7.66
N GLY A 89 1.59 13.98 -8.23
CA GLY A 89 1.30 13.92 -9.66
C GLY A 89 2.47 13.48 -10.52
N ILE A 90 3.47 12.85 -9.96
CA ILE A 90 4.63 12.36 -10.70
C ILE A 90 4.20 11.15 -11.54
N LEU A 91 4.17 11.30 -12.87
CA LEU A 91 3.69 10.26 -13.80
C LEU A 91 2.32 9.72 -13.39
N ALA A 92 1.42 10.61 -12.98
CA ALA A 92 0.13 10.24 -12.39
C ALA A 92 -0.69 9.30 -13.25
N GLU A 93 -0.76 9.54 -14.57
CA GLU A 93 -1.53 8.70 -15.49
C GLU A 93 -0.95 7.29 -15.61
N LYS A 94 0.37 7.16 -15.73
CA LYS A 94 1.05 5.86 -15.79
C LYS A 94 0.88 5.09 -14.50
N CYS A 95 1.01 5.77 -13.37
CA CYS A 95 0.80 5.15 -12.07
C CYS A 95 -0.64 4.65 -11.90
N ALA A 96 -1.61 5.45 -12.31
CA ALA A 96 -3.01 5.07 -12.27
C ALA A 96 -3.30 3.86 -13.17
N GLU A 97 -2.73 3.82 -14.38
CA GLU A 97 -2.88 2.68 -15.30
C GLU A 97 -2.31 1.39 -14.72
N VAL A 98 -1.11 1.46 -14.14
CA VAL A 98 -0.44 0.29 -13.53
C VAL A 98 -1.30 -0.25 -12.39
N LEU A 99 -1.81 0.61 -11.53
CA LEU A 99 -2.65 0.22 -10.40
C LEU A 99 -3.99 -0.35 -10.85
N THR A 100 -4.63 0.29 -11.83
CA THR A 100 -5.91 -0.17 -12.39
C THR A 100 -5.77 -1.56 -13.01
N SER A 101 -4.73 -1.77 -13.80
CA SER A 101 -4.44 -3.06 -14.43
C SER A 101 -4.14 -4.13 -13.38
N PHE A 102 -3.32 -3.82 -12.41
CA PHE A 102 -2.97 -4.74 -11.33
C PHE A 102 -4.20 -5.18 -10.52
N PHE A 103 -5.03 -4.24 -10.09
CA PHE A 103 -6.21 -4.56 -9.30
C PHE A 103 -7.27 -5.30 -10.12
N ARG A 104 -7.37 -5.02 -11.42
CA ARG A 104 -8.25 -5.76 -12.32
C ARG A 104 -7.81 -7.22 -12.42
N GLU A 105 -6.53 -7.46 -12.68
CA GLU A 105 -5.96 -8.81 -12.74
C GLU A 105 -6.13 -9.55 -11.41
N LEU A 106 -5.91 -8.87 -10.31
CA LEU A 106 -6.07 -9.44 -8.97
C LEU A 106 -7.52 -9.87 -8.71
N ARG A 107 -8.50 -9.05 -9.10
CA ARG A 107 -9.92 -9.40 -8.98
C ARG A 107 -10.29 -10.62 -9.80
N VAL A 108 -9.79 -10.71 -11.03
CA VAL A 108 -10.01 -11.87 -11.91
C VAL A 108 -9.40 -13.12 -11.27
N SER A 109 -8.18 -13.06 -10.80
CA SER A 109 -7.50 -14.18 -10.14
C SER A 109 -8.24 -14.65 -8.88
N LYS A 110 -8.70 -13.72 -8.06
CA LYS A 110 -9.48 -14.04 -6.86
C LYS A 110 -10.81 -14.66 -7.19
N ALA A 111 -11.50 -14.19 -8.23
CA ALA A 111 -12.76 -14.76 -8.68
C ALA A 111 -12.58 -16.19 -9.19
N GLN A 112 -11.51 -16.45 -9.95
CA GLN A 112 -11.18 -17.79 -10.43
C GLN A 112 -10.85 -18.73 -9.27
N LEU A 113 -10.08 -18.29 -8.31
CA LEU A 113 -9.74 -19.10 -7.13
C LEU A 113 -10.98 -19.41 -6.28
N ARG A 114 -11.86 -18.44 -6.10
CA ARG A 114 -13.12 -18.64 -5.38
C ARG A 114 -13.98 -19.67 -6.07
N LYS A 115 -14.09 -19.61 -7.40
CA LYS A 115 -14.83 -20.58 -8.18
C LYS A 115 -14.25 -22.00 -8.03
N LYS A 116 -12.95 -22.15 -8.12
CA LYS A 116 -12.26 -23.44 -7.92
C LYS A 116 -12.54 -24.02 -6.53
N ASN A 117 -12.53 -23.19 -5.50
CA ASN A 117 -12.83 -23.62 -4.13
C ASN A 117 -14.28 -24.07 -3.98
N ILE A 118 -15.22 -23.39 -4.59
CA ILE A 118 -16.63 -23.78 -4.58
C ILE A 118 -16.81 -25.12 -5.29
N ASP A 119 -16.23 -25.29 -6.48
CA ASP A 119 -16.30 -26.53 -7.24
C ASP A 119 -15.70 -27.70 -6.43
N ALA A 120 -14.60 -27.48 -5.74
CA ALA A 120 -13.97 -28.50 -4.90
C ALA A 120 -14.89 -28.91 -3.72
N VAL A 121 -15.54 -27.96 -3.08
CA VAL A 121 -16.49 -28.22 -1.98
C VAL A 121 -17.71 -29.00 -2.50
N GLU A 122 -18.27 -28.61 -3.64
CA GLU A 122 -19.41 -29.33 -4.27
C GLU A 122 -19.04 -30.77 -4.57
N ASN A 123 -17.84 -31.01 -5.12
CA ASN A 123 -17.36 -32.37 -5.39
C ASN A 123 -17.21 -33.21 -4.13
N GLU A 124 -16.74 -32.62 -3.03
CA GLU A 124 -16.64 -33.31 -1.74
C GLU A 124 -18.01 -33.70 -1.18
N VAL A 125 -19.00 -32.81 -1.30
CA VAL A 125 -20.36 -33.06 -0.87
C VAL A 125 -20.96 -34.23 -1.68
N ASP A 126 -20.79 -34.22 -3.00
CA ASP A 126 -21.28 -35.30 -3.88
C ASP A 126 -20.68 -36.67 -3.49
N ILE A 127 -19.39 -36.71 -3.18
CA ILE A 127 -18.71 -37.93 -2.71
C ILE A 127 -19.29 -38.42 -1.39
N LEU A 128 -19.59 -37.52 -0.47
CA LEU A 128 -20.18 -37.87 0.82
C LEU A 128 -21.62 -38.39 0.69
N GLU A 129 -22.41 -37.86 -0.25
CA GLU A 129 -23.77 -38.29 -0.50
C GLU A 129 -23.85 -39.68 -1.17
N GLU A 130 -22.82 -40.05 -1.97
CA GLU A 130 -22.74 -41.37 -2.59
C GLU A 130 -22.35 -42.49 -1.62
N ASN A 131 -21.78 -42.17 -0.48
CA ASN A 131 -21.37 -43.10 0.54
C ASN A 131 -22.43 -43.22 1.67
#